data_dd9627aa76f0d5f7e3cc084211737999
#
_entry.id   dd9627aa76f0d5f7e3cc084211737999
#
_cell.length_a   1.000
_cell.length_b   1.000
_cell.length_c   1.000
_cell.angle_alpha   90.00
_cell.angle_beta   90.00
_cell.angle_gamma   90.00
#
_symmetry.space_group_name_H-M   'P 1'
#
loop_
_entity.id
_entity.type
_entity.pdbx_description
1 polymer ?
#
loop_
_entity_poly.entity_id
_entity_poly.type
_entity_poly.pdbx_seq_one_letter_code
_entity_poly.pdbx_strand_id
1 'polypeptide(L)'
;MSEIVVYNAQLAQLRTAVAQLDTVDEARELADKAAAAQKWAERARLGKDAVNHAAEIKLRAERRAGQILTEHPEYGPGKKSVTGTDLGIDENQSRRWQELGRIDDEQFDKAMDALEDITRKGVIRYARTNVDDLPTPETPPLPTGRFRCIVIDPPWPVEKIVRDVRPQTRVLEYSTMSLDEIAALDIPTLADPAGCHVYLWVTHKFLPEGLRFFDEWGVKYQCVMTWVKNVGMTPFSWMYSTEHVLYGTAGSLPLLRMGLRLDFAERVQGHSVKPDAFYERVLAASPEPRLEMFARRERDGFLVWGNEVADVA
;
A
#
# COMPACT_ATOMS: atom_id res chain seq x y z
N MET A 1 47.22 17.62 5.04
CA MET A 1 46.07 17.24 4.18
C MET A 1 44.84 17.89 4.74
N SER A 2 43.98 18.46 3.90
CA SER A 2 42.76 19.08 4.43
C SER A 2 41.82 17.98 4.95
N GLU A 3 41.06 18.27 6.01
CA GLU A 3 40.11 17.32 6.62
C GLU A 3 39.16 16.72 5.59
N ILE A 4 38.79 17.49 4.57
CA ILE A 4 37.87 17.05 3.48
C ILE A 4 38.52 15.97 2.59
N VAL A 5 39.86 16.01 2.39
CA VAL A 5 40.57 14.99 1.60
C VAL A 5 40.59 13.66 2.35
N VAL A 6 40.83 13.69 3.66
CA VAL A 6 40.79 12.51 4.52
C VAL A 6 39.37 11.91 4.55
N TYR A 7 38.36 12.76 4.68
CA TYR A 7 36.94 12.36 4.66
C TYR A 7 36.55 11.66 3.35
N ASN A 8 36.87 12.27 2.20
CA ASN A 8 36.57 11.69 0.90
C ASN A 8 37.27 10.35 0.66
N ALA A 9 38.51 10.21 1.13
CA ALA A 9 39.24 8.93 1.05
C ALA A 9 38.60 7.84 1.91
N GLN A 10 38.08 8.17 3.10
CA GLN A 10 37.35 7.25 3.96
C GLN A 10 36.01 6.84 3.32
N LEU A 11 35.25 7.77 2.72
CA LEU A 11 34.01 7.45 2.02
C LEU A 11 34.27 6.54 0.83
N ALA A 12 35.32 6.75 0.05
CA ALA A 12 35.69 5.89 -1.06
C ALA A 12 35.98 4.44 -0.61
N GLN A 13 36.67 4.26 0.53
CA GLN A 13 36.88 2.94 1.12
C GLN A 13 35.56 2.26 1.55
N LEU A 14 34.69 3.01 2.24
CA LEU A 14 33.40 2.49 2.66
C LEU A 14 32.53 2.10 1.46
N ARG A 15 32.53 2.88 0.38
CA ARG A 15 31.79 2.57 -0.85
C ARG A 15 32.26 1.27 -1.50
N THR A 16 33.57 1.03 -1.55
CA THR A 16 34.13 -0.22 -2.08
C THR A 16 33.73 -1.42 -1.20
N ALA A 17 33.67 -1.25 0.12
CA ALA A 17 33.30 -2.30 1.04
C ALA A 17 31.82 -2.76 0.90
N VAL A 18 30.93 -1.89 0.42
CA VAL A 18 29.50 -2.26 0.20
C VAL A 18 29.37 -3.46 -0.73
N ALA A 19 30.17 -3.55 -1.78
CA ALA A 19 30.12 -4.63 -2.77
C ALA A 19 30.62 -5.99 -2.21
N GLN A 20 31.22 -6.01 -1.03
CA GLN A 20 31.82 -7.19 -0.38
C GLN A 20 31.03 -7.65 0.85
N LEU A 21 29.83 -7.14 1.07
CA LEU A 21 29.01 -7.46 2.24
C LEU A 21 28.29 -8.80 2.03
N ASP A 22 28.67 -9.79 2.81
CA ASP A 22 28.11 -11.15 2.76
C ASP A 22 27.24 -11.46 4.00
N THR A 23 27.39 -10.70 5.08
CA THR A 23 26.66 -10.92 6.33
C THR A 23 25.90 -9.68 6.79
N VAL A 24 24.84 -9.90 7.58
CA VAL A 24 24.04 -8.82 8.19
C VAL A 24 24.89 -7.98 9.15
N ASP A 25 25.81 -8.62 9.88
CA ASP A 25 26.67 -7.92 10.85
C ASP A 25 27.67 -6.98 10.15
N GLU A 26 28.30 -7.42 9.06
CA GLU A 26 29.17 -6.56 8.25
C GLU A 26 28.40 -5.39 7.67
N ALA A 27 27.20 -5.63 7.14
CA ALA A 27 26.34 -4.60 6.59
C ALA A 27 25.93 -3.57 7.66
N ARG A 28 25.59 -4.04 8.87
CA ARG A 28 25.30 -3.17 10.02
C ARG A 28 26.50 -2.32 10.42
N GLU A 29 27.65 -2.93 10.57
CA GLU A 29 28.87 -2.21 10.97
C GLU A 29 29.23 -1.13 9.94
N LEU A 30 29.10 -1.43 8.65
CA LEU A 30 29.33 -0.46 7.58
C LEU A 30 28.30 0.67 7.60
N ALA A 31 27.02 0.36 7.81
CA ALA A 31 25.96 1.36 7.94
C ALA A 31 26.19 2.31 9.13
N ASP A 32 26.65 1.77 10.26
CA ASP A 32 26.97 2.55 11.46
C ASP A 32 28.20 3.47 11.24
N LYS A 33 29.22 2.98 10.56
CA LYS A 33 30.40 3.81 10.17
C LYS A 33 29.97 4.94 9.22
N ALA A 34 29.13 4.66 8.23
CA ALA A 34 28.63 5.66 7.31
C ALA A 34 27.69 6.68 8.01
N ALA A 35 26.88 6.24 8.97
CA ALA A 35 26.04 7.13 9.79
C ALA A 35 26.89 8.07 10.67
N ALA A 36 27.99 7.57 11.21
CA ALA A 36 28.93 8.41 11.98
C ALA A 36 29.64 9.46 11.08
N ALA A 37 30.04 9.05 9.88
CA ALA A 37 30.61 9.95 8.88
C ALA A 37 29.60 11.03 8.43
N GLN A 38 28.33 10.68 8.21
CA GLN A 38 27.26 11.62 7.89
C GLN A 38 27.09 12.68 8.99
N LYS A 39 26.97 12.24 10.25
CA LYS A 39 26.85 13.16 11.40
C LYS A 39 28.07 14.08 11.56
N TRP A 40 29.24 13.56 11.27
CA TRP A 40 30.45 14.37 11.31
C TRP A 40 30.43 15.43 10.21
N ALA A 41 30.09 15.07 8.96
CA ALA A 41 29.95 15.99 7.83
C ALA A 41 28.96 17.12 8.11
N GLU A 42 27.79 16.79 8.71
CA GLU A 42 26.81 17.76 9.16
C GLU A 42 27.34 18.76 10.17
N ARG A 43 28.04 18.26 11.21
CA ARG A 43 28.66 19.10 12.27
C ARG A 43 29.79 19.96 11.75
N ALA A 44 30.60 19.40 10.86
CA ALA A 44 31.74 20.11 10.23
C ALA A 44 31.29 21.06 9.11
N ARG A 45 29.98 21.08 8.76
CA ARG A 45 29.40 21.90 7.68
C ARG A 45 30.14 21.71 6.34
N LEU A 46 30.42 20.45 5.98
CA LEU A 46 31.18 20.14 4.75
C LEU A 46 30.41 20.34 3.46
N GLY A 47 29.12 20.73 3.53
CA GLY A 47 28.25 20.86 2.39
C GLY A 47 27.38 19.63 2.16
N LYS A 48 26.35 19.81 1.34
CA LYS A 48 25.27 18.84 1.10
C LYS A 48 25.79 17.57 0.43
N ASP A 49 26.70 17.69 -0.52
CA ASP A 49 27.25 16.55 -1.26
C ASP A 49 28.01 15.57 -0.34
N ALA A 50 28.77 16.09 0.61
CA ALA A 50 29.49 15.25 1.58
C ALA A 50 28.54 14.48 2.50
N VAL A 51 27.44 15.12 2.93
CA VAL A 51 26.39 14.51 3.75
C VAL A 51 25.67 13.44 2.94
N ASN A 52 25.28 13.74 1.69
CA ASN A 52 24.61 12.82 0.79
C ASN A 52 25.45 11.59 0.45
N HIS A 53 26.75 11.75 0.18
CA HIS A 53 27.67 10.62 -0.07
C HIS A 53 27.68 9.63 1.09
N ALA A 54 27.78 10.14 2.34
CA ALA A 54 27.74 9.27 3.51
C ALA A 54 26.37 8.61 3.70
N ALA A 55 25.28 9.34 3.42
CA ALA A 55 23.93 8.82 3.47
C ALA A 55 23.70 7.72 2.42
N GLU A 56 24.21 7.87 1.20
CA GLU A 56 24.15 6.86 0.15
C GLU A 56 24.83 5.55 0.59
N ILE A 57 26.08 5.63 1.08
CA ILE A 57 26.82 4.44 1.55
C ILE A 57 26.06 3.72 2.65
N LYS A 58 25.51 4.47 3.61
CA LYS A 58 24.68 3.92 4.67
C LYS A 58 23.47 3.17 4.12
N LEU A 59 22.72 3.78 3.19
CA LEU A 59 21.51 3.18 2.65
C LEU A 59 21.81 1.96 1.77
N ARG A 60 22.92 1.94 1.03
CA ARG A 60 23.39 0.76 0.29
C ARG A 60 23.73 -0.39 1.24
N ALA A 61 24.40 -0.13 2.36
CA ALA A 61 24.68 -1.14 3.37
C ALA A 61 23.39 -1.66 4.04
N GLU A 62 22.47 -0.78 4.44
CA GLU A 62 21.17 -1.15 5.01
C GLU A 62 20.33 -1.96 4.00
N ARG A 63 20.37 -1.62 2.71
CA ARG A 63 19.72 -2.35 1.65
C ARG A 63 20.29 -3.76 1.50
N ARG A 64 21.62 -3.90 1.48
CA ARG A 64 22.27 -5.21 1.41
C ARG A 64 21.93 -6.09 2.61
N ALA A 65 21.91 -5.53 3.83
CA ALA A 65 21.42 -6.24 5.00
C ALA A 65 19.98 -6.74 4.83
N GLY A 66 19.11 -5.92 4.24
CA GLY A 66 17.73 -6.28 3.95
C GLY A 66 17.59 -7.40 2.91
N GLN A 67 18.44 -7.41 1.88
CA GLN A 67 18.50 -8.49 0.89
C GLN A 67 18.91 -9.82 1.55
N ILE A 68 20.01 -9.80 2.33
CA ILE A 68 20.51 -10.96 3.07
C ILE A 68 19.41 -11.51 4.00
N LEU A 69 18.73 -10.65 4.76
CA LEU A 69 17.63 -11.04 5.64
C LEU A 69 16.43 -11.64 4.88
N THR A 70 16.24 -11.30 3.63
CA THR A 70 15.15 -11.81 2.79
C THR A 70 15.52 -13.14 2.13
N GLU A 71 16.79 -13.31 1.74
CA GLU A 71 17.34 -14.52 1.11
C GLU A 71 17.44 -15.70 2.09
N HIS A 72 17.48 -15.44 3.40
CA HIS A 72 17.60 -16.45 4.44
C HIS A 72 16.25 -16.79 5.09
N PRO A 73 15.67 -18.00 4.81
CA PRO A 73 14.34 -18.39 5.30
C PRO A 73 14.21 -18.40 6.82
N GLU A 74 15.32 -18.54 7.55
CA GLU A 74 15.37 -18.48 9.00
C GLU A 74 15.04 -17.10 9.57
N TYR A 75 15.12 -16.05 8.76
CA TYR A 75 14.78 -14.66 9.14
C TYR A 75 13.38 -14.22 8.70
N GLY A 76 12.56 -15.12 8.16
CA GLY A 76 11.23 -14.82 7.61
C GLY A 76 10.18 -14.48 8.68
N PRO A 77 9.12 -13.72 8.31
CA PRO A 77 8.04 -13.35 9.23
C PRO A 77 7.30 -14.58 9.74
N GLY A 78 7.09 -14.66 11.06
CA GLY A 78 6.27 -15.67 11.72
C GLY A 78 7.01 -16.90 12.26
N LYS A 79 8.31 -17.04 12.07
CA LYS A 79 9.11 -18.05 12.77
C LYS A 79 9.74 -17.42 14.02
N LYS A 80 9.67 -18.12 15.17
CA LYS A 80 10.52 -17.88 16.34
C LYS A 80 11.96 -18.31 15.98
N SER A 81 12.53 -17.71 14.95
CA SER A 81 13.86 -17.99 14.48
C SER A 81 14.78 -16.92 15.04
N VAL A 82 16.04 -17.26 15.13
CA VAL A 82 17.16 -16.37 15.43
C VAL A 82 16.67 -14.93 15.50
N THR A 83 16.14 -14.58 16.65
CA THR A 83 15.49 -13.28 16.85
C THR A 83 16.56 -12.23 16.64
N GLY A 84 16.19 -11.04 16.19
CA GLY A 84 17.09 -9.89 16.10
C GLY A 84 17.97 -9.67 17.35
N THR A 85 17.66 -10.34 18.47
CA THR A 85 18.49 -10.48 19.68
C THR A 85 19.85 -11.13 19.41
N ASP A 86 19.94 -12.11 18.54
CA ASP A 86 21.21 -12.79 18.23
C ASP A 86 22.07 -11.97 17.27
N LEU A 87 21.43 -11.13 16.42
CA LEU A 87 22.09 -10.20 15.50
C LEU A 87 22.19 -8.77 16.06
N GLY A 88 21.67 -8.51 17.28
CA GLY A 88 21.67 -7.19 17.89
C GLY A 88 20.88 -6.13 17.12
N ILE A 89 19.90 -6.53 16.31
CA ILE A 89 18.96 -5.67 15.57
C ILE A 89 17.55 -5.85 16.09
N ASP A 90 16.79 -4.76 16.23
CA ASP A 90 15.40 -4.85 16.63
C ASP A 90 14.49 -5.19 15.42
N GLU A 91 13.29 -5.67 15.70
CA GLU A 91 12.32 -6.06 14.68
C GLU A 91 11.97 -4.91 13.72
N ASN A 92 11.90 -3.68 14.23
CA ASN A 92 11.63 -2.50 13.40
C ASN A 92 12.79 -2.19 12.47
N GLN A 93 14.03 -2.38 12.93
CA GLN A 93 15.23 -2.21 12.11
C GLN A 93 15.30 -3.26 11.01
N SER A 94 15.09 -4.54 11.35
CA SER A 94 15.01 -5.64 10.39
C SER A 94 13.97 -5.37 9.31
N ARG A 95 12.75 -5.00 9.69
CA ARG A 95 11.69 -4.66 8.74
C ARG A 95 12.06 -3.49 7.81
N ARG A 96 12.68 -2.43 8.34
CA ARG A 96 13.11 -1.27 7.55
C ARG A 96 14.18 -1.61 6.54
N TRP A 97 15.10 -2.51 6.88
CA TRP A 97 16.15 -2.97 6.00
C TRP A 97 15.59 -3.88 4.89
N GLN A 98 14.70 -4.82 5.25
CA GLN A 98 14.02 -5.64 4.26
C GLN A 98 13.16 -4.81 3.28
N GLU A 99 12.54 -3.72 3.74
CA GLU A 99 11.82 -2.78 2.88
C GLU A 99 12.75 -2.14 1.83
N LEU A 100 13.95 -1.74 2.22
CA LEU A 100 14.97 -1.26 1.27
C LEU A 100 15.49 -2.37 0.37
N GLY A 101 15.68 -3.57 0.89
CA GLY A 101 16.19 -4.73 0.16
C GLY A 101 15.29 -5.19 -0.99
N ARG A 102 13.98 -4.90 -0.91
CA ARG A 102 12.99 -5.22 -1.95
C ARG A 102 12.99 -4.25 -3.13
N ILE A 103 13.63 -3.09 -3.01
CA ILE A 103 13.76 -2.14 -4.12
C ILE A 103 14.78 -2.74 -5.11
N ASP A 104 14.45 -2.83 -6.38
CA ASP A 104 15.39 -3.30 -7.40
C ASP A 104 16.59 -2.35 -7.56
N ASP A 105 17.67 -2.85 -8.19
CA ASP A 105 18.92 -2.12 -8.29
C ASP A 105 18.77 -0.83 -9.10
N GLU A 106 18.04 -0.89 -10.21
CA GLU A 106 17.87 0.26 -11.11
C GLU A 106 17.04 1.37 -10.45
N GLN A 107 15.95 1.01 -9.79
CA GLN A 107 15.11 1.97 -9.06
C GLN A 107 15.86 2.60 -7.88
N PHE A 108 16.66 1.80 -7.17
CA PHE A 108 17.46 2.30 -6.07
C PHE A 108 18.53 3.30 -6.56
N ASP A 109 19.24 2.99 -7.65
CA ASP A 109 20.23 3.87 -8.23
C ASP A 109 19.63 5.16 -8.79
N LYS A 110 18.51 5.06 -9.53
CA LYS A 110 17.73 6.23 -9.98
C LYS A 110 17.31 7.13 -8.80
N ALA A 111 16.92 6.55 -7.67
CA ALA A 111 16.59 7.32 -6.48
C ALA A 111 17.80 8.05 -5.89
N MET A 112 18.98 7.42 -5.88
CA MET A 112 20.23 8.06 -5.42
C MET A 112 20.60 9.25 -6.28
N ASP A 113 20.42 9.16 -7.60
CA ASP A 113 20.78 10.22 -8.54
C ASP A 113 19.76 11.39 -8.54
N ALA A 114 18.47 11.08 -8.30
CA ALA A 114 17.41 12.06 -8.41
C ALA A 114 17.11 12.85 -7.13
N LEU A 115 17.52 12.33 -5.96
CA LEU A 115 17.18 12.95 -4.69
C LEU A 115 18.21 14.02 -4.28
N GLU A 116 17.71 15.23 -4.09
CA GLU A 116 18.51 16.34 -3.57
C GLU A 116 19.00 16.09 -2.12
N ASP A 117 18.17 15.42 -1.29
CA ASP A 117 18.48 14.97 0.05
C ASP A 117 18.33 13.45 0.15
N ILE A 118 19.44 12.74 0.27
CA ILE A 118 19.42 11.27 0.33
C ILE A 118 19.00 10.81 1.73
N THR A 119 17.76 10.31 1.81
CA THR A 119 17.19 9.75 3.02
C THR A 119 16.49 8.44 2.73
N ARG A 120 16.42 7.51 3.70
CA ARG A 120 15.69 6.24 3.53
C ARG A 120 14.25 6.46 3.07
N LYS A 121 13.55 7.41 3.67
CA LYS A 121 12.17 7.75 3.28
C LYS A 121 12.08 8.31 1.86
N GLY A 122 13.06 9.14 1.47
CA GLY A 122 13.15 9.67 0.12
C GLY A 122 13.30 8.57 -0.91
N VAL A 123 14.23 7.63 -0.67
CA VAL A 123 14.51 6.50 -1.58
C VAL A 123 13.30 5.57 -1.70
N ILE A 124 12.72 5.16 -0.59
CA ILE A 124 11.51 4.31 -0.60
C ILE A 124 10.37 5.04 -1.32
N ARG A 125 10.20 6.33 -1.08
CA ARG A 125 9.18 7.13 -1.76
C ARG A 125 9.45 7.22 -3.26
N TYR A 126 10.69 7.51 -3.66
CA TYR A 126 11.09 7.59 -5.06
C TYR A 126 10.82 6.27 -5.80
N ALA A 127 11.29 5.15 -5.23
CA ALA A 127 11.07 3.83 -5.80
C ALA A 127 9.57 3.49 -5.96
N ARG A 128 8.75 3.91 -5.01
CA ARG A 128 7.28 3.69 -5.06
C ARG A 128 6.54 4.63 -6.02
N THR A 129 7.06 5.84 -6.27
CA THR A 129 6.41 6.82 -7.17
C THR A 129 6.85 6.68 -8.62
N ASN A 130 8.00 6.07 -8.88
CA ASN A 130 8.55 5.83 -10.20
C ASN A 130 8.42 4.34 -10.62
N VAL A 131 7.43 3.65 -10.07
CA VAL A 131 7.00 2.30 -10.51
C VAL A 131 6.31 2.37 -11.89
N ASP A 132 6.14 3.57 -12.46
CA ASP A 132 5.49 3.78 -13.76
C ASP A 132 6.25 3.13 -14.95
N ASP A 133 7.47 2.62 -14.73
CA ASP A 133 8.21 1.80 -15.70
C ASP A 133 8.02 0.27 -15.54
N LEU A 134 7.34 -0.18 -14.49
CA LEU A 134 6.88 -1.57 -14.44
C LEU A 134 5.66 -1.70 -15.35
N PRO A 135 5.55 -2.76 -16.18
CA PRO A 135 4.34 -3.01 -16.92
C PRO A 135 3.20 -3.04 -15.93
N THR A 136 2.31 -2.04 -16.01
CA THR A 136 1.07 -2.04 -15.22
C THR A 136 0.42 -3.39 -15.52
N PRO A 137 0.15 -4.24 -14.51
CA PRO A 137 -0.54 -5.50 -14.80
C PRO A 137 -1.78 -5.13 -15.61
N GLU A 138 -1.87 -5.67 -16.83
CA GLU A 138 -3.00 -5.38 -17.71
C GLU A 138 -4.27 -5.71 -16.92
N THR A 139 -5.14 -4.72 -16.76
CA THR A 139 -6.42 -4.94 -16.10
C THR A 139 -7.13 -6.05 -16.87
N PRO A 140 -7.43 -7.19 -16.25
CA PRO A 140 -8.09 -8.27 -16.96
C PRO A 140 -9.39 -7.75 -17.59
N PRO A 141 -9.82 -8.29 -18.75
CA PRO A 141 -11.06 -7.86 -19.33
C PRO A 141 -12.22 -8.04 -18.33
N LEU A 142 -13.19 -7.14 -18.39
CA LEU A 142 -14.36 -7.25 -17.52
C LEU A 142 -15.00 -8.63 -17.69
N PRO A 143 -15.49 -9.25 -16.61
CA PRO A 143 -16.09 -10.56 -16.68
C PRO A 143 -17.32 -10.53 -17.58
N THR A 144 -17.49 -11.59 -18.34
CA THR A 144 -18.70 -11.78 -19.14
C THR A 144 -19.82 -12.36 -18.28
N GLY A 145 -21.05 -11.84 -18.45
CA GLY A 145 -22.22 -12.34 -17.72
C GLY A 145 -23.08 -11.22 -17.16
N ARG A 146 -24.14 -11.63 -16.47
CA ARG A 146 -25.08 -10.76 -15.80
C ARG A 146 -25.14 -11.13 -14.32
N PHE A 147 -25.03 -10.13 -13.45
CA PHE A 147 -24.95 -10.34 -12.02
C PHE A 147 -26.14 -9.74 -11.31
N ARG A 148 -26.65 -10.46 -10.32
CA ARG A 148 -27.74 -10.00 -9.46
C ARG A 148 -27.23 -9.29 -8.21
N CYS A 149 -25.93 -9.33 -7.99
CA CYS A 149 -25.24 -8.58 -6.95
C CYS A 149 -23.85 -8.18 -7.44
N ILE A 150 -23.49 -6.91 -7.30
CA ILE A 150 -22.18 -6.37 -7.65
C ILE A 150 -21.64 -5.61 -6.43
N VAL A 151 -20.48 -6.03 -5.93
CA VAL A 151 -19.72 -5.34 -4.89
C VAL A 151 -18.53 -4.66 -5.54
N ILE A 152 -18.33 -3.37 -5.27
CA ILE A 152 -17.31 -2.54 -5.91
C ILE A 152 -16.48 -1.86 -4.82
N ASP A 153 -15.17 -2.11 -4.77
CA ASP A 153 -14.20 -1.40 -3.92
C ASP A 153 -13.14 -0.74 -4.81
N PRO A 154 -13.45 0.36 -5.50
CA PRO A 154 -12.55 0.90 -6.50
C PRO A 154 -11.31 1.51 -5.85
N PRO A 155 -10.17 1.52 -6.54
CA PRO A 155 -8.95 2.15 -6.07
C PRO A 155 -9.07 3.68 -6.20
N TRP A 156 -9.74 4.30 -5.24
CA TRP A 156 -10.04 5.73 -5.20
C TRP A 156 -8.80 6.61 -5.40
N PRO A 157 -8.90 7.74 -6.10
CA PRO A 157 -7.78 8.66 -6.28
C PRO A 157 -7.37 9.27 -4.94
N VAL A 158 -6.14 9.02 -4.52
CA VAL A 158 -5.58 9.59 -3.30
C VAL A 158 -4.82 10.85 -3.65
N GLU A 159 -5.39 12.02 -3.35
CA GLU A 159 -4.61 13.25 -3.36
C GLU A 159 -3.52 13.14 -2.30
N LYS A 160 -2.28 13.20 -2.73
CA LYS A 160 -1.13 13.32 -1.83
C LYS A 160 -1.24 14.65 -1.09
N ILE A 161 -1.86 14.66 0.10
CA ILE A 161 -1.76 15.82 0.98
C ILE A 161 -0.32 15.79 1.52
N VAL A 162 0.57 16.46 0.81
CA VAL A 162 1.92 16.75 1.30
C VAL A 162 1.76 17.72 2.46
N ARG A 163 1.76 17.20 3.69
CA ARG A 163 1.84 18.03 4.90
C ARG A 163 3.26 17.88 5.43
N ASP A 164 4.00 18.98 5.45
CA ASP A 164 5.37 19.07 6.00
C ASP A 164 5.51 18.56 7.44
N VAL A 165 4.40 18.37 8.14
CA VAL A 165 4.35 18.05 9.58
C VAL A 165 4.05 16.56 9.89
N ARG A 166 3.80 15.67 8.90
CA ARG A 166 3.54 14.24 9.14
C ARG A 166 4.40 13.33 8.28
N PRO A 167 5.48 12.73 8.86
CA PRO A 167 6.37 11.81 8.15
C PRO A 167 5.82 10.39 7.95
N GLN A 168 4.53 10.10 8.18
CA GLN A 168 3.96 8.74 8.13
C GLN A 168 2.83 8.58 7.11
N THR A 169 2.78 9.37 6.04
CA THR A 169 1.84 9.09 4.97
C THR A 169 2.38 7.90 4.17
N ARG A 170 1.82 6.71 4.42
CA ARG A 170 2.10 5.53 3.60
C ARG A 170 1.69 5.83 2.16
N VAL A 171 2.61 5.70 1.24
CA VAL A 171 2.31 5.67 -0.18
C VAL A 171 1.55 4.37 -0.43
N LEU A 172 0.38 4.46 -1.05
CA LEU A 172 -0.38 3.29 -1.44
C LEU A 172 0.39 2.55 -2.55
N GLU A 173 0.55 1.25 -2.38
CA GLU A 173 1.33 0.37 -3.27
C GLU A 173 0.56 -0.08 -4.52
N TYR A 174 -0.60 0.53 -4.84
CA TYR A 174 -1.43 0.16 -5.98
C TYR A 174 -1.82 1.36 -6.83
N SER A 175 -2.00 1.12 -8.11
CA SER A 175 -2.50 2.12 -9.07
C SER A 175 -3.88 2.60 -8.64
N THR A 176 -4.10 3.91 -8.64
CA THR A 176 -5.41 4.51 -8.39
C THR A 176 -6.10 4.80 -9.72
N MET A 177 -7.43 4.73 -9.74
CA MET A 177 -8.24 5.19 -10.86
C MET A 177 -8.67 6.62 -10.62
N SER A 178 -8.79 7.40 -11.69
CA SER A 178 -9.44 8.70 -11.65
C SER A 178 -10.95 8.55 -11.40
N LEU A 179 -11.61 9.61 -10.97
CA LEU A 179 -13.06 9.59 -10.77
C LEU A 179 -13.80 9.31 -12.09
N ASP A 180 -13.30 9.79 -13.22
CA ASP A 180 -13.89 9.58 -14.53
C ASP A 180 -13.74 8.11 -14.99
N GLU A 181 -12.61 7.47 -14.71
CA GLU A 181 -12.40 6.04 -14.99
C GLU A 181 -13.33 5.16 -14.13
N ILE A 182 -13.55 5.52 -12.86
CA ILE A 182 -14.49 4.79 -12.00
C ILE A 182 -15.93 5.00 -12.51
N ALA A 183 -16.31 6.21 -12.87
CA ALA A 183 -17.62 6.52 -13.43
C ALA A 183 -17.89 5.76 -14.74
N ALA A 184 -16.85 5.57 -15.56
CA ALA A 184 -16.91 4.87 -16.84
C ALA A 184 -17.01 3.34 -16.72
N LEU A 185 -17.01 2.77 -15.50
CA LEU A 185 -17.25 1.33 -15.31
C LEU A 185 -18.62 0.93 -15.86
N ASP A 186 -18.67 -0.07 -16.72
CA ASP A 186 -19.90 -0.51 -17.39
C ASP A 186 -20.77 -1.37 -16.48
N ILE A 187 -21.15 -0.81 -15.32
CA ILE A 187 -22.03 -1.46 -14.34
C ILE A 187 -23.42 -1.78 -14.94
N PRO A 188 -24.03 -0.92 -15.78
CA PRO A 188 -25.31 -1.24 -16.40
C PRO A 188 -25.27 -2.52 -17.25
N THR A 189 -24.18 -2.77 -17.97
CA THR A 189 -24.01 -3.99 -18.79
C THR A 189 -23.80 -5.23 -17.92
N LEU A 190 -23.15 -5.11 -16.77
CA LEU A 190 -22.93 -6.22 -15.83
C LEU A 190 -24.16 -6.54 -14.98
N ALA A 191 -25.03 -5.56 -14.72
CA ALA A 191 -26.23 -5.75 -13.93
C ALA A 191 -27.27 -6.62 -14.67
N ASP A 192 -27.91 -7.55 -13.95
CA ASP A 192 -29.02 -8.33 -14.47
C ASP A 192 -30.23 -7.40 -14.73
N PRO A 193 -30.78 -7.38 -15.93
CA PRO A 193 -31.92 -6.51 -16.27
C PRO A 193 -33.17 -6.79 -15.45
N ALA A 194 -33.32 -7.99 -14.87
CA ALA A 194 -34.42 -8.31 -13.97
C ALA A 194 -34.26 -7.68 -12.58
N GLY A 195 -33.03 -7.25 -12.25
CA GLY A 195 -32.70 -6.55 -11.02
C GLY A 195 -31.32 -6.95 -10.45
N CYS A 196 -30.60 -5.96 -9.94
CA CYS A 196 -29.29 -6.13 -9.37
C CYS A 196 -29.12 -5.28 -8.11
N HIS A 197 -28.53 -5.85 -7.07
CA HIS A 197 -28.06 -5.13 -5.88
C HIS A 197 -26.63 -4.63 -6.13
N VAL A 198 -26.40 -3.34 -5.92
CA VAL A 198 -25.07 -2.71 -6.09
C VAL A 198 -24.60 -2.17 -4.75
N TYR A 199 -23.39 -2.58 -4.37
CA TYR A 199 -22.70 -2.15 -3.16
C TYR A 199 -21.39 -1.46 -3.55
N LEU A 200 -21.26 -0.18 -3.20
CA LEU A 200 -20.06 0.61 -3.52
C LEU A 200 -19.39 1.06 -2.24
N TRP A 201 -18.15 0.58 -2.00
CA TRP A 201 -17.34 1.05 -0.90
C TRP A 201 -16.84 2.47 -1.15
N VAL A 202 -17.07 3.34 -0.16
CA VAL A 202 -16.68 4.75 -0.22
C VAL A 202 -16.04 5.18 1.11
N THR A 203 -15.08 6.08 1.02
CA THR A 203 -14.62 6.84 2.19
C THR A 203 -15.50 8.07 2.38
N HIS A 204 -15.41 8.73 3.53
CA HIS A 204 -16.14 9.99 3.78
C HIS A 204 -15.93 11.03 2.68
N LYS A 205 -14.70 11.12 2.14
CA LYS A 205 -14.35 12.08 1.08
C LYS A 205 -15.11 11.82 -0.22
N PHE A 206 -15.24 10.54 -0.59
CA PHE A 206 -15.80 10.13 -1.88
C PHE A 206 -17.29 9.72 -1.82
N LEU A 207 -17.95 9.97 -0.69
CA LEU A 207 -19.37 9.67 -0.55
C LEU A 207 -20.24 10.47 -1.56
N PRO A 208 -20.01 11.78 -1.79
CA PRO A 208 -20.73 12.53 -2.82
C PRO A 208 -20.52 11.95 -4.23
N GLU A 209 -19.28 11.57 -4.56
CA GLU A 209 -18.95 10.99 -5.86
C GLU A 209 -19.61 9.62 -6.07
N GLY A 210 -19.62 8.80 -5.02
CA GLY A 210 -20.30 7.52 -5.06
C GLY A 210 -21.81 7.64 -5.34
N LEU A 211 -22.47 8.66 -4.80
CA LEU A 211 -23.86 8.95 -5.12
C LEU A 211 -24.04 9.41 -6.58
N ARG A 212 -23.12 10.25 -7.09
CA ARG A 212 -23.10 10.64 -8.51
C ARG A 212 -22.94 9.43 -9.42
N PHE A 213 -22.04 8.50 -9.09
CA PHE A 213 -21.85 7.28 -9.88
C PHE A 213 -23.11 6.41 -9.91
N PHE A 214 -23.84 6.32 -8.80
CA PHE A 214 -25.11 5.60 -8.79
C PHE A 214 -26.10 6.19 -9.80
N ASP A 215 -26.21 7.52 -9.87
CA ASP A 215 -27.08 8.18 -10.85
C ASP A 215 -26.61 7.89 -12.28
N GLU A 216 -25.30 7.97 -12.56
CA GLU A 216 -24.72 7.69 -13.88
C GLU A 216 -24.89 6.23 -14.30
N TRP A 217 -24.80 5.28 -13.36
CA TRP A 217 -25.01 3.84 -13.60
C TRP A 217 -26.49 3.42 -13.61
N GLY A 218 -27.42 4.35 -13.39
CA GLY A 218 -28.83 4.05 -13.29
C GLY A 218 -29.19 3.19 -12.05
N VAL A 219 -28.41 3.29 -11.00
CA VAL A 219 -28.60 2.60 -9.73
C VAL A 219 -29.38 3.48 -8.77
N LYS A 220 -30.57 3.04 -8.37
CA LYS A 220 -31.39 3.75 -7.40
C LYS A 220 -30.81 3.56 -5.99
N TYR A 221 -30.26 4.65 -5.42
CA TYR A 221 -29.76 4.65 -4.04
C TYR A 221 -30.86 4.26 -3.05
N GLN A 222 -30.51 3.42 -2.06
CA GLN A 222 -31.40 2.95 -1.00
C GLN A 222 -30.92 3.39 0.38
N CYS A 223 -29.69 3.08 0.75
CA CYS A 223 -29.14 3.42 2.07
C CYS A 223 -27.62 3.34 2.11
N VAL A 224 -27.05 3.77 3.24
CA VAL A 224 -25.62 3.64 3.58
C VAL A 224 -25.46 2.57 4.65
N MET A 225 -24.56 1.63 4.42
CA MET A 225 -24.04 0.73 5.45
C MET A 225 -22.75 1.30 6.02
N THR A 226 -22.49 1.09 7.31
CA THR A 226 -21.36 1.70 8.00
C THR A 226 -20.52 0.67 8.73
N TRP A 227 -19.26 0.55 8.34
CA TRP A 227 -18.27 -0.19 9.09
C TRP A 227 -17.64 0.69 10.18
N VAL A 228 -17.80 0.26 11.44
CA VAL A 228 -17.16 0.89 12.60
C VAL A 228 -15.84 0.19 12.87
N LYS A 229 -14.72 0.92 12.71
CA LYS A 229 -13.36 0.42 12.86
C LYS A 229 -12.81 0.67 14.28
N ASN A 230 -11.93 -0.23 14.73
CA ASN A 230 -11.10 0.02 15.90
C ASN A 230 -9.83 0.77 15.53
N VAL A 231 -9.92 2.06 15.28
CA VAL A 231 -8.76 2.88 14.86
C VAL A 231 -8.20 3.67 16.04
N GLY A 232 -6.89 3.98 15.95
CA GLY A 232 -6.21 4.84 16.91
C GLY A 232 -6.66 6.30 16.85
N MET A 233 -6.30 7.07 17.87
CA MET A 233 -6.65 8.48 17.99
C MET A 233 -5.98 9.35 16.92
N THR A 234 -6.72 10.29 16.34
CA THR A 234 -6.23 11.32 15.43
C THR A 234 -6.32 12.68 16.12
N PRO A 235 -5.21 13.28 16.60
CA PRO A 235 -5.27 14.45 17.50
C PRO A 235 -5.60 15.78 16.81
N PHE A 236 -5.61 15.83 15.46
CA PHE A 236 -5.68 17.11 14.74
C PHE A 236 -6.91 17.26 13.84
N SER A 237 -7.87 16.31 13.87
CA SER A 237 -9.08 16.32 13.06
C SER A 237 -10.12 15.40 13.66
N TRP A 238 -11.31 15.32 13.01
CA TRP A 238 -12.25 14.26 13.29
C TRP A 238 -11.60 12.89 13.15
N MET A 239 -11.94 11.98 14.04
CA MET A 239 -11.47 10.60 13.99
C MET A 239 -12.30 9.83 12.95
N TYR A 240 -11.68 9.54 11.79
CA TYR A 240 -12.30 8.75 10.72
C TYR A 240 -12.35 7.27 11.11
N SER A 241 -13.19 6.98 12.11
CA SER A 241 -13.38 5.64 12.67
C SER A 241 -14.37 4.78 11.88
N THR A 242 -14.87 5.28 10.75
CA THR A 242 -15.84 4.57 9.91
C THR A 242 -15.43 4.56 8.45
N GLU A 243 -15.90 3.55 7.72
CA GLU A 243 -16.02 3.52 6.27
C GLU A 243 -17.45 3.18 5.89
N HIS A 244 -17.84 3.50 4.67
CA HIS A 244 -19.21 3.38 4.22
C HIS A 244 -19.33 2.52 2.98
N VAL A 245 -20.49 1.88 2.85
CA VAL A 245 -20.93 1.20 1.62
C VAL A 245 -22.25 1.81 1.20
N LEU A 246 -22.28 2.40 0.02
CA LEU A 246 -23.54 2.79 -0.60
C LEU A 246 -24.23 1.53 -1.12
N TYR A 247 -25.48 1.34 -0.76
CA TYR A 247 -26.33 0.29 -1.29
C TYR A 247 -27.42 0.88 -2.18
N GLY A 248 -27.57 0.29 -3.35
CA GLY A 248 -28.60 0.65 -4.30
C GLY A 248 -29.07 -0.54 -5.13
N THR A 249 -30.11 -0.32 -5.96
CA THR A 249 -30.69 -1.32 -6.84
C THR A 249 -30.77 -0.81 -8.27
N ALA A 250 -30.32 -1.61 -9.22
CA ALA A 250 -30.67 -1.46 -10.62
C ALA A 250 -31.88 -2.35 -10.88
N GLY A 251 -32.96 -1.79 -11.46
CA GLY A 251 -34.21 -2.51 -11.61
C GLY A 251 -34.94 -2.79 -10.29
N SER A 252 -35.68 -3.91 -10.24
CA SER A 252 -36.48 -4.29 -9.06
C SER A 252 -36.06 -5.67 -8.55
N LEU A 253 -35.36 -5.69 -7.44
CA LEU A 253 -34.88 -6.92 -6.81
C LEU A 253 -35.07 -6.83 -5.30
N PRO A 254 -35.95 -7.64 -4.68
CA PRO A 254 -36.12 -7.66 -3.24
C PRO A 254 -34.95 -8.31 -2.55
N LEU A 255 -34.65 -7.88 -1.32
CA LEU A 255 -33.69 -8.54 -0.44
C LEU A 255 -34.15 -9.96 -0.10
N LEU A 256 -33.27 -10.95 -0.13
CA LEU A 256 -33.57 -12.33 0.31
C LEU A 256 -33.82 -12.38 1.82
N ARG A 257 -33.16 -11.53 2.59
CA ARG A 257 -33.31 -11.41 4.05
C ARG A 257 -33.48 -9.96 4.45
N MET A 258 -34.57 -9.67 5.14
CA MET A 258 -34.87 -8.35 5.71
C MET A 258 -34.38 -8.22 7.15
N GLY A 259 -34.34 -6.99 7.67
CA GLY A 259 -34.04 -6.68 9.06
C GLY A 259 -32.56 -6.80 9.44
N LEU A 260 -31.64 -6.90 8.47
CA LEU A 260 -30.21 -6.82 8.73
C LEU A 260 -29.83 -5.39 9.11
N ARG A 261 -28.96 -5.27 10.12
CA ARG A 261 -28.44 -3.96 10.54
C ARG A 261 -27.51 -3.36 9.50
N LEU A 262 -27.60 -2.05 9.32
CA LEU A 262 -26.75 -1.29 8.40
C LEU A 262 -25.36 -1.02 9.00
N ASP A 263 -25.22 -1.03 10.34
CA ASP A 263 -23.94 -0.87 11.02
C ASP A 263 -23.32 -2.24 11.36
N PHE A 264 -22.01 -2.30 11.33
CA PHE A 264 -21.23 -3.46 11.75
C PHE A 264 -19.85 -3.02 12.27
N ALA A 265 -19.38 -3.71 13.30
CA ALA A 265 -18.08 -3.47 13.90
C ALA A 265 -17.20 -4.70 13.70
N GLU A 266 -16.03 -4.48 13.16
CA GLU A 266 -15.01 -5.50 13.02
C GLU A 266 -13.62 -4.86 13.07
N ARG A 267 -12.65 -5.59 13.62
CA ARG A 267 -11.26 -5.10 13.67
C ARG A 267 -10.67 -5.03 12.27
N VAL A 268 -9.89 -3.99 12.03
CA VAL A 268 -9.07 -3.89 10.82
C VAL A 268 -8.03 -5.00 10.86
N GLN A 269 -8.14 -5.95 9.93
CA GLN A 269 -7.24 -7.11 9.83
C GLN A 269 -5.95 -6.80 9.05
N GLY A 270 -5.98 -5.78 8.20
CA GLY A 270 -4.85 -5.37 7.37
C GLY A 270 -5.19 -4.16 6.51
N HIS A 271 -4.21 -3.65 5.72
CA HIS A 271 -4.49 -2.57 4.79
C HIS A 271 -5.45 -3.04 3.71
N SER A 272 -6.52 -2.28 3.50
CA SER A 272 -7.55 -2.51 2.49
C SER A 272 -8.36 -3.81 2.60
N VAL A 273 -8.16 -4.64 3.63
CA VAL A 273 -8.99 -5.84 3.86
C VAL A 273 -10.36 -5.40 4.38
N LYS A 274 -11.39 -5.68 3.59
CA LYS A 274 -12.77 -5.40 4.00
C LYS A 274 -13.27 -6.47 4.98
N PRO A 275 -14.12 -6.10 5.95
CA PRO A 275 -14.55 -6.98 7.04
C PRO A 275 -15.46 -8.10 6.54
N ASP A 276 -15.30 -9.30 7.08
CA ASP A 276 -16.13 -10.46 6.72
C ASP A 276 -17.59 -10.25 7.11
N ALA A 277 -17.86 -9.51 8.19
CA ALA A 277 -19.20 -9.12 8.60
C ALA A 277 -20.00 -8.36 7.52
N PHE A 278 -19.38 -7.68 6.59
CA PHE A 278 -20.03 -7.08 5.42
C PHE A 278 -20.48 -8.16 4.43
N TYR A 279 -19.57 -9.07 4.07
CA TYR A 279 -19.84 -10.11 3.07
C TYR A 279 -20.90 -11.10 3.56
N GLU A 280 -20.93 -11.44 4.85
CA GLU A 280 -21.99 -12.23 5.47
C GLU A 280 -23.38 -11.58 5.24
N ARG A 281 -23.47 -10.26 5.34
CA ARG A 281 -24.70 -9.52 5.06
C ARG A 281 -25.08 -9.56 3.60
N VAL A 282 -24.11 -9.38 2.71
CA VAL A 282 -24.33 -9.43 1.25
C VAL A 282 -24.80 -10.82 0.84
N LEU A 283 -24.14 -11.89 1.34
CA LEU A 283 -24.53 -13.28 1.07
C LEU A 283 -25.94 -13.59 1.56
N ALA A 284 -26.33 -13.05 2.71
CA ALA A 284 -27.67 -13.26 3.26
C ALA A 284 -28.76 -12.45 2.55
N ALA A 285 -28.41 -11.27 2.00
CA ALA A 285 -29.39 -10.33 1.45
C ALA A 285 -29.53 -10.38 -0.06
N SER A 286 -28.50 -10.77 -0.78
CA SER A 286 -28.42 -10.65 -2.24
C SER A 286 -28.31 -12.01 -2.92
N PRO A 287 -29.06 -12.26 -4.00
CA PRO A 287 -29.00 -13.54 -4.71
C PRO A 287 -27.76 -13.66 -5.60
N GLU A 288 -27.48 -14.89 -6.03
CA GLU A 288 -26.52 -15.20 -7.09
C GLU A 288 -27.08 -14.91 -8.49
N PRO A 289 -26.20 -14.73 -9.50
CA PRO A 289 -24.73 -14.68 -9.41
C PRO A 289 -24.24 -13.35 -8.84
N ARG A 290 -23.13 -13.40 -8.06
CA ARG A 290 -22.52 -12.25 -7.42
C ARG A 290 -21.14 -11.98 -8.00
N LEU A 291 -20.80 -10.71 -8.20
CA LEU A 291 -19.48 -10.22 -8.65
C LEU A 291 -18.87 -9.35 -7.56
N GLU A 292 -17.59 -9.57 -7.26
CA GLU A 292 -16.75 -8.64 -6.50
C GLU A 292 -15.70 -8.02 -7.42
N MET A 293 -15.82 -6.72 -7.65
CA MET A 293 -14.89 -5.95 -8.50
C MET A 293 -13.76 -5.35 -7.66
N PHE A 294 -12.55 -5.35 -8.22
CA PHE A 294 -11.31 -4.93 -7.57
C PHE A 294 -10.96 -5.82 -6.37
N ALA A 295 -11.35 -7.09 -6.45
CA ALA A 295 -11.05 -8.09 -5.44
C ALA A 295 -9.53 -8.31 -5.31
N ARG A 296 -9.08 -8.57 -4.07
CA ARG A 296 -7.69 -8.88 -3.75
C ARG A 296 -7.46 -10.33 -3.35
N ARG A 297 -8.53 -11.08 -3.21
CA ARG A 297 -8.52 -12.50 -2.87
C ARG A 297 -9.78 -13.18 -3.39
N GLU A 298 -9.70 -14.45 -3.59
CA GLU A 298 -10.89 -15.26 -3.85
C GLU A 298 -11.85 -15.22 -2.66
N ARG A 299 -13.16 -15.32 -2.97
CA ARG A 299 -14.22 -15.32 -1.96
C ARG A 299 -15.33 -16.26 -2.36
N ASP A 300 -15.68 -17.17 -1.47
CA ASP A 300 -16.79 -18.10 -1.67
C ASP A 300 -18.09 -17.36 -1.95
N GLY A 301 -18.81 -17.80 -2.97
CA GLY A 301 -20.09 -17.23 -3.39
C GLY A 301 -19.98 -15.97 -4.25
N PHE A 302 -18.80 -15.59 -4.70
CA PHE A 302 -18.54 -14.50 -5.63
C PHE A 302 -17.68 -14.94 -6.81
N LEU A 303 -17.99 -14.46 -8.01
CA LEU A 303 -16.99 -14.31 -9.04
C LEU A 303 -16.15 -13.08 -8.68
N VAL A 304 -14.85 -13.22 -8.70
CA VAL A 304 -13.93 -12.12 -8.35
C VAL A 304 -13.26 -11.58 -9.60
N TRP A 305 -13.06 -10.25 -9.65
CA TRP A 305 -12.36 -9.55 -10.71
C TRP A 305 -11.46 -8.47 -10.10
N GLY A 306 -10.17 -8.49 -10.43
CA GLY A 306 -9.19 -7.54 -9.94
C GLY A 306 -7.77 -7.93 -10.33
N ASN A 307 -6.87 -6.97 -10.37
CA ASN A 307 -5.48 -7.18 -10.79
C ASN A 307 -4.66 -8.02 -9.80
N GLU A 308 -5.07 -8.07 -8.52
CA GLU A 308 -4.33 -8.79 -7.46
C GLU A 308 -4.79 -10.26 -7.31
N VAL A 309 -5.85 -10.67 -7.99
CA VAL A 309 -6.37 -12.06 -7.92
C VAL A 309 -5.58 -13.00 -8.82
N ALA A 310 -4.94 -12.50 -9.88
CA ALA A 310 -4.18 -13.30 -10.86
C ALA A 310 -2.85 -13.86 -10.31
N ASP A 311 -2.35 -13.35 -9.19
CA ASP A 311 -1.06 -13.75 -8.60
C ASP A 311 -1.16 -14.92 -7.62
N VAL A 312 -2.34 -15.55 -7.47
CA VAL A 312 -2.61 -16.64 -6.50
C VAL A 312 -2.81 -18.00 -7.16
N ALA A 313 -2.60 -18.11 -8.47
CA ALA A 313 -2.73 -19.36 -9.24
C ALA A 313 -1.40 -20.07 -9.45
#